data_15d7696ceb2ed6be1b966c88cce420e1
#
_entry.id   15d7696ceb2ed6be1b966c88cce420e1
#
_cell.length_a   1.000
_cell.length_b   1.000
_cell.length_c   1.000
_cell.angle_alpha   90.00
_cell.angle_beta   90.00
_cell.angle_gamma   90.00
#
_symmetry.space_group_name_H-M   'P 1'
#
loop_
_entity.id
_entity.type
_entity.pdbx_description
1 polymer ?
#
loop_
_entity_poly.entity_id
_entity_poly.type
_entity_poly.pdbx_seq_one_letter_code
_entity_poly.pdbx_strand_id
1 'polypeptide(L)'
;MKLKKLLPVVFAGAIAAVSVASLTACRFVDDEDYYDYTILAVKEETVKDYNTMPVFEELERVTGKEVLWTFNTSTQYSNNNDPVSIRGIDAIYHAGFSDLRLYNYGRRNRIVAIDQYLDSMPNFSAILEARPDIAEAIKSPDGHIYSLPRVEEMGLKAYPNILFLNKAWVEKLIDGGNMPSEVSLEKEELVDGLKLSRNQFKAILQKFNDLDMDGDGTTTNEIPLSFVSGNWQGNESDLIASFGVPENTQHKTIVNGEVVFTVEDENWYNAVVELNDWYNRGLIRSSAFTQTQDEFLARGQDGRYGSFYWWEKETVVASYLRDDYIMLQPLVDDETGRQYVGVSNELEIEKGECVILSSCSDIEGLLSYFDKFFEPDYSAQLNYGSIESGAFLDEKVDGKLIPNDDHGNQSADDFRMKNAPYGVVYLTQETWDNYVEMEPRAKLRLERLNTWVKPYTYEGATSIPNLNYTVDQLNTLNRYEASLANNITAWMVNRITSTSPPTVSDWQNFLSTNRQSIDTVKSINQEAYDNYLEAIEQETA
;
A
#
# COMPACT_ATOMS: atom_id res chain seq x y z
N MET A 1 -4.65 -61.23 -19.99
CA MET A 1 -4.05 -62.14 -19.01
C MET A 1 -2.55 -62.09 -19.17
N LYS A 2 -1.85 -61.28 -18.34
CA LYS A 2 -0.40 -61.36 -18.04
C LYS A 2 -0.12 -60.45 -16.86
N LEU A 3 0.27 -61.05 -15.74
CA LEU A 3 0.72 -60.43 -14.50
C LEU A 3 1.99 -59.60 -14.73
N LYS A 4 2.10 -58.44 -14.08
CA LYS A 4 3.37 -57.77 -13.84
C LYS A 4 3.71 -57.79 -12.36
N LYS A 5 4.93 -58.25 -12.10
CA LYS A 5 5.53 -58.46 -10.80
C LYS A 5 5.89 -57.14 -10.13
N LEU A 6 5.60 -57.05 -8.85
CA LEU A 6 6.17 -56.07 -7.90
C LEU A 6 7.60 -56.51 -7.51
N LEU A 7 8.53 -55.58 -7.45
CA LEU A 7 9.81 -55.70 -6.74
C LEU A 7 9.93 -54.57 -5.71
N PRO A 8 10.48 -54.83 -4.52
CA PRO A 8 10.55 -53.87 -3.43
C PRO A 8 11.77 -52.97 -3.54
N VAL A 9 11.62 -51.70 -3.18
CA VAL A 9 12.74 -50.74 -3.05
C VAL A 9 13.20 -50.71 -1.60
N VAL A 10 14.48 -51.01 -1.42
CA VAL A 10 15.21 -50.92 -0.17
C VAL A 10 15.58 -49.45 0.09
N PHE A 11 15.31 -48.98 1.31
CA PHE A 11 15.81 -47.69 1.81
C PHE A 11 17.31 -47.82 2.14
N ALA A 12 18.13 -46.95 1.55
CA ALA A 12 19.48 -46.66 2.03
C ALA A 12 19.63 -45.13 2.05
N GLY A 13 19.81 -44.58 3.25
CA GLY A 13 20.02 -43.15 3.44
C GLY A 13 21.43 -42.75 2.98
N ALA A 14 21.51 -41.58 2.35
CA ALA A 14 22.72 -40.79 2.23
C ALA A 14 22.36 -39.31 2.24
N ILE A 15 22.88 -38.64 3.25
CA ILE A 15 22.89 -37.16 3.34
C ILE A 15 23.81 -36.67 2.22
N ALA A 16 23.24 -35.96 1.25
CA ALA A 16 24.03 -35.26 0.26
C ALA A 16 23.56 -33.80 0.19
N ALA A 17 24.54 -32.92 0.25
CA ALA A 17 24.45 -31.49 0.20
C ALA A 17 23.52 -30.99 -0.93
N VAL A 18 22.54 -30.17 -0.56
CA VAL A 18 21.70 -29.45 -1.53
C VAL A 18 22.54 -28.33 -2.13
N SER A 19 23.16 -28.61 -3.25
CA SER A 19 23.58 -27.59 -4.19
C SER A 19 22.31 -27.02 -4.84
N VAL A 20 22.05 -25.74 -4.63
CA VAL A 20 21.00 -24.98 -5.30
C VAL A 20 21.29 -25.01 -6.80
N ALA A 21 20.71 -25.98 -7.49
CA ALA A 21 20.55 -25.90 -8.93
C ALA A 21 19.32 -25.02 -9.16
N SER A 22 19.54 -23.80 -9.61
CA SER A 22 18.54 -22.99 -10.27
C SER A 22 18.04 -23.80 -11.47
N LEU A 23 16.92 -24.49 -11.28
CA LEU A 23 16.16 -25.05 -12.39
C LEU A 23 15.54 -23.86 -13.15
N THR A 24 16.29 -23.28 -14.07
CA THR A 24 15.74 -22.72 -15.26
C THR A 24 14.89 -23.82 -15.88
N ALA A 25 13.58 -23.74 -15.73
CA ALA A 25 12.67 -24.53 -16.53
C ALA A 25 12.80 -24.03 -17.97
N CYS A 26 13.82 -24.51 -18.67
CA CYS A 26 13.78 -24.55 -20.12
C CYS A 26 12.62 -25.48 -20.47
N ARG A 27 11.44 -24.95 -20.65
CA ARG A 27 10.40 -25.60 -21.41
C ARG A 27 11.00 -25.71 -22.80
N PHE A 28 11.27 -26.92 -23.27
CA PHE A 28 11.45 -27.16 -24.71
C PHE A 28 10.12 -26.82 -25.33
N VAL A 29 10.04 -25.65 -25.94
CA VAL A 29 8.93 -25.22 -26.79
C VAL A 29 9.02 -26.12 -28.01
N ASP A 30 7.97 -26.87 -28.30
CA ASP A 30 7.82 -27.52 -29.59
C ASP A 30 7.90 -26.45 -30.69
N ASP A 31 8.47 -26.74 -31.82
CA ASP A 31 8.77 -25.83 -32.95
C ASP A 31 7.55 -25.06 -33.51
N GLU A 32 6.38 -25.08 -32.86
CA GLU A 32 5.14 -24.42 -33.27
C GLU A 32 4.75 -23.20 -32.44
N ASP A 33 5.38 -22.94 -31.26
CA ASP A 33 5.07 -21.78 -30.43
C ASP A 33 6.19 -20.71 -30.53
N TYR A 34 6.09 -19.84 -31.51
CA TYR A 34 6.97 -18.68 -31.66
C TYR A 34 6.37 -17.48 -30.91
N TYR A 35 7.08 -16.98 -29.91
CA TYR A 35 6.73 -15.73 -29.22
C TYR A 35 7.66 -14.60 -29.67
N ASP A 36 7.10 -13.42 -29.88
CA ASP A 36 7.88 -12.22 -30.21
C ASP A 36 8.73 -11.80 -29.02
N TYR A 37 8.15 -11.90 -27.79
CA TYR A 37 8.81 -11.46 -26.56
C TYR A 37 8.62 -12.45 -25.41
N THR A 38 9.59 -12.47 -24.50
CA THR A 38 9.50 -13.17 -23.21
C THR A 38 9.63 -12.17 -22.06
N ILE A 39 8.60 -12.06 -21.22
CA ILE A 39 8.55 -11.12 -20.11
C ILE A 39 8.59 -11.89 -18.78
N LEU A 40 9.46 -11.48 -17.87
CA LEU A 40 9.46 -11.96 -16.49
C LEU A 40 8.57 -11.08 -15.63
N ALA A 41 7.48 -11.61 -15.12
CA ALA A 41 6.63 -10.92 -14.15
C ALA A 41 6.89 -11.39 -12.72
N VAL A 42 6.84 -10.45 -11.78
CA VAL A 42 6.85 -10.74 -10.34
C VAL A 42 5.41 -10.75 -9.86
N LYS A 43 4.92 -11.88 -9.37
CA LYS A 43 3.55 -12.02 -8.89
C LYS A 43 3.43 -13.04 -7.76
N GLU A 44 2.37 -12.92 -6.97
CA GLU A 44 2.03 -13.94 -5.97
C GLU A 44 1.46 -15.22 -6.62
N GLU A 45 1.59 -16.35 -5.94
CA GLU A 45 1.11 -17.65 -6.45
C GLU A 45 -0.42 -17.69 -6.64
N THR A 46 -1.15 -16.89 -5.89
CA THR A 46 -2.62 -16.78 -5.94
C THR A 46 -3.14 -16.10 -7.21
N VAL A 47 -2.31 -15.28 -7.85
CA VAL A 47 -2.65 -14.60 -9.11
C VAL A 47 -2.57 -15.61 -10.25
N LYS A 48 -3.57 -15.62 -11.13
CA LYS A 48 -3.60 -16.50 -12.31
C LYS A 48 -2.35 -16.34 -13.18
N ASP A 49 -2.07 -17.35 -13.96
CA ASP A 49 -1.06 -17.30 -15.01
C ASP A 49 -1.48 -16.27 -16.08
N TYR A 50 -0.64 -15.26 -16.35
CA TYR A 50 -0.95 -14.20 -17.32
C TYR A 50 -1.13 -14.74 -18.73
N ASN A 51 -0.46 -15.86 -19.10
CA ASN A 51 -0.67 -16.53 -20.38
C ASN A 51 -2.11 -17.09 -20.56
N THR A 52 -2.93 -17.03 -19.51
CA THR A 52 -4.33 -17.48 -19.53
C THR A 52 -5.33 -16.37 -19.18
N MET A 53 -4.85 -15.14 -19.08
CA MET A 53 -5.71 -13.99 -18.78
C MET A 53 -6.26 -13.37 -20.06
N PRO A 54 -7.58 -13.23 -20.21
CA PRO A 54 -8.18 -12.71 -21.45
C PRO A 54 -7.70 -11.32 -21.83
N VAL A 55 -7.31 -10.47 -20.87
CA VAL A 55 -6.77 -9.14 -21.19
C VAL A 55 -5.48 -9.21 -21.99
N PHE A 56 -4.61 -10.19 -21.71
CA PHE A 56 -3.37 -10.35 -22.47
C PHE A 56 -3.60 -10.98 -23.85
N GLU A 57 -4.53 -11.94 -23.96
CA GLU A 57 -4.95 -12.47 -25.26
C GLU A 57 -5.52 -11.37 -26.17
N GLU A 58 -6.31 -10.44 -25.58
CA GLU A 58 -6.84 -9.30 -26.32
C GLU A 58 -5.73 -8.30 -26.72
N LEU A 59 -4.77 -8.02 -25.82
CA LEU A 59 -3.62 -7.16 -26.10
C LEU A 59 -2.75 -7.74 -27.22
N GLU A 60 -2.50 -9.05 -27.24
CA GLU A 60 -1.81 -9.75 -28.32
C GLU A 60 -2.57 -9.61 -29.64
N ARG A 61 -3.88 -9.81 -29.61
CA ARG A 61 -4.74 -9.70 -30.79
C ARG A 61 -4.73 -8.29 -31.41
N VAL A 62 -4.79 -7.22 -30.59
CA VAL A 62 -4.86 -5.84 -31.08
C VAL A 62 -3.50 -5.28 -31.49
N THR A 63 -2.43 -5.77 -30.89
CA THR A 63 -1.05 -5.34 -31.22
C THR A 63 -0.39 -6.22 -32.29
N GLY A 64 -0.91 -7.45 -32.48
CA GLY A 64 -0.28 -8.45 -33.34
C GLY A 64 1.07 -8.94 -32.78
N LYS A 65 1.29 -8.85 -31.46
CA LYS A 65 2.52 -9.25 -30.77
C LYS A 65 2.22 -10.42 -29.84
N GLU A 66 2.96 -11.50 -29.95
CA GLU A 66 2.82 -12.67 -29.10
C GLU A 66 3.81 -12.62 -27.94
N VAL A 67 3.35 -12.77 -26.67
CA VAL A 67 4.12 -12.57 -25.46
C VAL A 67 4.08 -13.81 -24.57
N LEU A 68 5.25 -14.35 -24.27
CA LEU A 68 5.39 -15.40 -23.25
C LEU A 68 5.66 -14.75 -21.88
N TRP A 69 4.74 -14.95 -20.95
CA TRP A 69 4.92 -14.55 -19.56
C TRP A 69 5.59 -15.67 -18.75
N THR A 70 6.68 -15.35 -18.09
CA THR A 70 7.36 -16.19 -17.10
C THR A 70 7.28 -15.53 -15.73
N PHE A 71 7.39 -16.31 -14.63
CA PHE A 71 7.04 -15.80 -13.31
C PHE A 71 8.08 -16.09 -12.25
N ASN A 72 8.25 -15.11 -11.36
CA ASN A 72 8.87 -15.28 -10.05
C ASN A 72 7.91 -14.78 -8.96
N THR A 73 7.92 -15.40 -7.79
CA THR A 73 7.34 -14.79 -6.58
C THR A 73 8.24 -13.65 -6.09
N SER A 74 7.71 -12.76 -5.26
CA SER A 74 8.48 -11.68 -4.63
C SER A 74 9.71 -12.20 -3.89
N THR A 75 9.60 -13.37 -3.23
CA THR A 75 10.71 -14.03 -2.55
C THR A 75 11.77 -14.56 -3.53
N GLN A 76 11.35 -15.19 -4.63
CA GLN A 76 12.29 -15.68 -5.66
C GLN A 76 13.02 -14.54 -6.34
N TYR A 77 12.29 -13.46 -6.66
CA TYR A 77 12.85 -12.28 -7.29
C TYR A 77 13.85 -11.55 -6.38
N SER A 78 13.50 -11.32 -5.11
CA SER A 78 14.37 -10.63 -4.15
C SER A 78 15.67 -11.40 -3.81
N ASN A 79 15.67 -12.71 -3.97
CA ASN A 79 16.87 -13.55 -3.85
C ASN A 79 17.82 -13.40 -5.05
N ASN A 80 17.37 -12.78 -6.16
CA ASN A 80 18.23 -12.53 -7.32
C ASN A 80 18.90 -11.15 -7.22
N ASN A 81 20.18 -11.13 -6.99
CA ASN A 81 20.96 -9.90 -6.84
C ASN A 81 21.08 -9.08 -8.14
N ASP A 82 20.97 -9.72 -9.31
CA ASP A 82 21.08 -9.06 -10.64
C ASP A 82 20.03 -9.62 -11.62
N PRO A 83 18.74 -9.29 -11.43
CA PRO A 83 17.65 -9.83 -12.24
C PRO A 83 17.75 -9.45 -13.73
N VAL A 84 18.38 -8.32 -14.06
CA VAL A 84 18.59 -7.89 -15.45
C VAL A 84 19.67 -8.71 -16.20
N SER A 85 20.30 -9.68 -15.52
CA SER A 85 21.25 -10.63 -16.12
C SER A 85 20.60 -11.92 -16.55
N ILE A 86 19.31 -12.13 -16.30
CA ILE A 86 18.57 -13.32 -16.74
C ILE A 86 18.56 -13.35 -18.27
N ARG A 87 18.97 -14.46 -18.84
CA ARG A 87 19.01 -14.61 -20.30
C ARG A 87 17.67 -15.06 -20.85
N GLY A 88 17.36 -14.59 -22.06
CA GLY A 88 16.15 -15.00 -22.78
C GLY A 88 14.87 -14.34 -22.26
N ILE A 89 15.00 -13.19 -21.60
CA ILE A 89 13.88 -12.29 -21.29
C ILE A 89 14.14 -10.92 -21.89
N ASP A 90 13.06 -10.23 -22.27
CA ASP A 90 13.07 -8.92 -22.94
C ASP A 90 12.66 -7.80 -21.99
N ALA A 91 11.82 -8.10 -20.99
CA ALA A 91 11.37 -7.14 -19.98
C ALA A 91 11.19 -7.81 -18.61
N ILE A 92 11.18 -6.98 -17.57
CA ILE A 92 10.81 -7.38 -16.21
C ILE A 92 9.65 -6.49 -15.76
N TYR A 93 8.54 -7.13 -15.39
CA TYR A 93 7.26 -6.51 -15.10
C TYR A 93 6.86 -6.68 -13.64
N HIS A 94 6.28 -5.62 -13.04
CA HIS A 94 5.79 -5.56 -11.67
C HIS A 94 6.86 -5.92 -10.61
N ALA A 95 8.08 -5.42 -10.82
CA ALA A 95 9.24 -5.77 -9.99
C ALA A 95 9.63 -4.69 -8.97
N GLY A 96 9.01 -3.52 -8.99
CA GLY A 96 9.23 -2.44 -8.03
C GLY A 96 10.70 -1.99 -7.97
N PHE A 97 11.29 -1.62 -9.10
CA PHE A 97 12.67 -1.14 -9.12
C PHE A 97 12.81 0.19 -8.37
N SER A 98 13.72 0.25 -7.40
CA SER A 98 14.07 1.51 -6.74
C SER A 98 14.84 2.46 -7.67
N ASP A 99 14.76 3.76 -7.40
CA ASP A 99 15.44 4.82 -8.17
C ASP A 99 16.92 4.55 -8.39
N LEU A 100 17.61 4.15 -7.32
CA LEU A 100 19.04 3.84 -7.41
C LEU A 100 19.33 2.64 -8.31
N ARG A 101 18.44 1.63 -8.32
CA ARG A 101 18.57 0.47 -9.22
C ARG A 101 18.31 0.86 -10.67
N LEU A 102 17.24 1.62 -10.95
CA LEU A 102 16.93 2.16 -12.28
C LEU A 102 18.11 2.94 -12.84
N TYR A 103 18.58 3.93 -12.08
CA TYR A 103 19.76 4.72 -12.49
C TYR A 103 20.99 3.85 -12.74
N ASN A 104 21.32 2.92 -11.82
CA ASN A 104 22.52 2.09 -11.95
C ASN A 104 22.49 1.12 -13.12
N TYR A 105 21.32 0.59 -13.47
CA TYR A 105 21.15 -0.26 -14.65
C TYR A 105 21.10 0.56 -15.92
N GLY A 106 20.40 1.69 -15.93
CA GLY A 106 20.27 2.59 -17.08
C GLY A 106 21.62 3.11 -17.55
N ARG A 107 22.39 3.75 -16.67
CA ARG A 107 23.73 4.28 -17.02
C ARG A 107 24.75 3.25 -17.48
N ARG A 108 24.49 1.96 -17.24
CA ARG A 108 25.30 0.81 -17.71
C ARG A 108 24.73 0.17 -18.97
N ASN A 109 23.70 0.78 -19.55
CA ASN A 109 22.98 0.24 -20.72
C ASN A 109 22.51 -1.20 -20.51
N ARG A 110 22.00 -1.53 -19.31
CA ARG A 110 21.40 -2.83 -19.00
C ARG A 110 19.89 -2.82 -19.22
N ILE A 111 19.28 -1.65 -19.05
CA ILE A 111 17.88 -1.36 -19.34
C ILE A 111 17.80 -0.16 -20.27
N VAL A 112 16.69 -0.08 -21.01
CA VAL A 112 16.46 0.92 -22.05
C VAL A 112 16.05 2.25 -21.46
N ALA A 113 16.57 3.36 -21.99
CA ALA A 113 16.06 4.71 -21.78
C ALA A 113 14.82 4.91 -22.65
N ILE A 114 13.62 4.76 -22.06
CA ILE A 114 12.32 4.73 -22.75
C ILE A 114 12.02 6.06 -23.42
N ASP A 115 12.45 7.17 -22.81
CA ASP A 115 12.31 8.53 -23.36
C ASP A 115 12.92 8.70 -24.77
N GLN A 116 13.83 7.81 -25.18
CA GLN A 116 14.39 7.80 -26.53
C GLN A 116 13.49 7.12 -27.58
N TYR A 117 12.38 6.51 -27.15
CA TYR A 117 11.49 5.70 -27.97
C TYR A 117 10.03 6.13 -27.89
N LEU A 118 9.76 7.38 -27.45
CA LEU A 118 8.38 7.89 -27.27
C LEU A 118 7.57 7.90 -28.57
N ASP A 119 8.22 7.99 -29.72
CA ASP A 119 7.56 7.86 -31.02
C ASP A 119 6.83 6.50 -31.19
N SER A 120 7.30 5.46 -30.51
CA SER A 120 6.67 4.13 -30.49
C SER A 120 5.60 3.99 -29.42
N MET A 121 5.38 5.03 -28.60
CA MET A 121 4.46 5.05 -27.46
C MET A 121 3.57 6.30 -27.46
N PRO A 122 2.67 6.46 -28.46
CA PRO A 122 1.87 7.68 -28.61
C PRO A 122 0.94 7.96 -27.41
N ASN A 123 0.35 6.92 -26.78
CA ASN A 123 -0.50 7.11 -25.60
C ASN A 123 0.32 7.59 -24.41
N PHE A 124 1.45 6.95 -24.15
CA PHE A 124 2.33 7.34 -23.04
C PHE A 124 2.97 8.72 -23.28
N SER A 125 3.37 9.04 -24.50
CA SER A 125 3.87 10.36 -24.89
C SER A 125 2.85 11.45 -24.61
N ALA A 126 1.60 11.26 -25.04
CA ALA A 126 0.52 12.20 -24.78
C ALA A 126 0.25 12.42 -23.27
N ILE A 127 0.38 11.36 -22.46
CA ILE A 127 0.28 11.48 -21.02
C ILE A 127 1.40 12.36 -20.46
N LEU A 128 2.64 12.13 -20.86
CA LEU A 128 3.79 12.92 -20.36
C LEU A 128 3.68 14.40 -20.75
N GLU A 129 3.12 14.70 -21.92
CA GLU A 129 2.85 16.07 -22.34
C GLU A 129 1.71 16.74 -21.54
N ALA A 130 0.65 15.99 -21.23
CA ALA A 130 -0.50 16.50 -20.50
C ALA A 130 -0.27 16.58 -18.98
N ARG A 131 0.64 15.77 -18.43
CA ARG A 131 0.93 15.60 -17.01
C ARG A 131 2.44 15.72 -16.73
N PRO A 132 2.99 16.95 -16.75
CA PRO A 132 4.40 17.20 -16.43
C PRO A 132 4.81 16.71 -15.05
N ASP A 133 3.89 16.73 -14.09
CA ASP A 133 4.10 16.19 -12.74
C ASP A 133 4.43 14.68 -12.75
N ILE A 134 3.75 13.90 -13.59
CA ILE A 134 4.06 12.48 -13.81
C ILE A 134 5.39 12.34 -14.54
N ALA A 135 5.59 13.14 -15.60
CA ALA A 135 6.84 13.10 -16.35
C ALA A 135 8.06 13.37 -15.46
N GLU A 136 7.96 14.34 -14.54
CA GLU A 136 9.04 14.63 -13.59
C GLU A 136 9.19 13.53 -12.52
N ALA A 137 8.08 13.03 -11.98
CA ALA A 137 8.08 12.00 -10.94
C ALA A 137 8.76 10.68 -11.35
N ILE A 138 8.77 10.34 -12.65
CA ILE A 138 9.31 9.07 -13.15
C ILE A 138 10.74 9.16 -13.71
N LYS A 139 11.31 10.37 -13.79
CA LYS A 139 12.70 10.54 -14.24
C LYS A 139 13.69 9.95 -13.23
N SER A 140 14.82 9.53 -13.73
CA SER A 140 16.02 9.16 -12.98
C SER A 140 16.99 10.35 -12.85
N PRO A 141 18.00 10.30 -11.96
CA PRO A 141 18.92 11.42 -11.69
C PRO A 141 19.66 11.99 -12.90
N ASP A 142 19.74 11.25 -13.99
CA ASP A 142 20.36 11.65 -15.26
C ASP A 142 19.35 12.21 -16.29
N GLY A 143 18.10 12.39 -15.87
CA GLY A 143 17.03 12.93 -16.69
C GLY A 143 16.32 11.92 -17.59
N HIS A 144 16.77 10.66 -17.62
CA HIS A 144 16.17 9.62 -18.44
C HIS A 144 15.01 8.91 -17.71
N ILE A 145 14.07 8.38 -18.49
CA ILE A 145 12.98 7.50 -18.03
C ILE A 145 13.39 6.05 -18.32
N TYR A 146 13.62 5.25 -17.29
CA TYR A 146 14.09 3.85 -17.41
C TYR A 146 13.02 2.80 -17.14
N SER A 147 11.81 3.22 -16.76
CA SER A 147 10.72 2.30 -16.45
C SER A 147 9.37 2.88 -16.81
N LEU A 148 8.41 2.00 -17.11
CA LEU A 148 7.01 2.38 -17.20
C LEU A 148 6.41 2.42 -15.79
N PRO A 149 5.60 3.44 -15.47
CA PRO A 149 5.03 3.62 -14.15
C PRO A 149 3.70 2.90 -13.97
N ARG A 150 3.27 2.80 -12.70
CA ARG A 150 1.89 2.67 -12.29
C ARG A 150 1.39 4.03 -11.84
N VAL A 151 0.25 4.45 -12.36
CA VAL A 151 -0.47 5.64 -11.90
C VAL A 151 -1.90 5.24 -11.55
N GLU A 152 -2.29 5.40 -10.27
CA GLU A 152 -3.64 5.06 -9.81
C GLU A 152 -4.12 6.15 -8.84
N GLU A 153 -4.71 7.21 -9.38
CA GLU A 153 -5.20 8.36 -8.62
C GLU A 153 -6.61 8.09 -8.09
N MET A 154 -6.69 7.51 -6.91
CA MET A 154 -7.96 7.27 -6.21
C MET A 154 -8.19 8.21 -5.02
N GLY A 155 -7.18 8.98 -4.62
CA GLY A 155 -7.24 9.88 -3.47
C GLY A 155 -7.36 9.17 -2.13
N LEU A 156 -6.98 7.89 -2.06
CA LEU A 156 -7.17 7.02 -0.90
C LEU A 156 -5.89 6.74 -0.13
N LYS A 157 -4.74 6.69 -0.81
CA LYS A 157 -3.46 6.32 -0.20
C LYS A 157 -2.96 7.35 0.83
N ALA A 158 -3.31 8.62 0.64
CA ALA A 158 -2.92 9.68 1.57
C ALA A 158 -3.59 9.57 2.96
N TYR A 159 -4.71 8.83 3.07
CA TYR A 159 -5.48 8.67 4.31
C TYR A 159 -5.84 7.20 4.52
N PRO A 160 -4.87 6.34 4.85
CA PRO A 160 -5.05 4.88 4.85
C PRO A 160 -5.69 4.36 6.14
N ASN A 161 -5.94 5.21 7.13
CA ASN A 161 -6.38 4.82 8.46
C ASN A 161 -7.75 5.40 8.80
N ILE A 162 -8.79 4.60 8.70
CA ILE A 162 -10.12 4.93 9.19
C ILE A 162 -10.35 4.21 10.51
N LEU A 163 -10.84 4.93 11.52
CA LEU A 163 -11.17 4.36 12.81
C LEU A 163 -12.58 3.80 12.80
N PHE A 164 -12.73 2.52 13.11
CA PHE A 164 -14.01 1.84 13.26
C PHE A 164 -14.26 1.45 14.71
N LEU A 165 -15.53 1.54 15.14
CA LEU A 165 -16.00 1.21 16.47
C LEU A 165 -17.14 0.18 16.38
N ASN A 166 -17.08 -0.86 17.20
CA ASN A 166 -18.15 -1.84 17.34
C ASN A 166 -19.34 -1.23 18.08
N LYS A 167 -20.35 -0.76 17.32
CA LYS A 167 -21.54 -0.15 17.90
C LYS A 167 -22.40 -1.16 18.67
N ALA A 168 -22.41 -2.44 18.24
CA ALA A 168 -23.18 -3.45 18.96
C ALA A 168 -22.64 -3.67 20.39
N TRP A 169 -21.33 -3.54 20.58
CA TRP A 169 -20.74 -3.54 21.92
C TRP A 169 -21.11 -2.28 22.72
N VAL A 170 -21.12 -1.11 22.08
CA VAL A 170 -21.58 0.14 22.73
C VAL A 170 -23.06 0.04 23.11
N GLU A 171 -23.93 -0.50 22.25
CA GLU A 171 -25.33 -0.74 22.54
C GLU A 171 -25.53 -1.66 23.77
N LYS A 172 -24.69 -2.72 23.91
CA LYS A 172 -24.70 -3.57 25.12
C LYS A 172 -24.31 -2.78 26.38
N LEU A 173 -23.37 -1.82 26.28
CA LEU A 173 -23.03 -0.95 27.40
C LEU A 173 -24.20 -0.05 27.78
N ILE A 174 -24.93 0.51 26.82
CA ILE A 174 -26.12 1.35 27.02
C ILE A 174 -27.21 0.53 27.70
N ASP A 175 -27.57 -0.62 27.13
CA ASP A 175 -28.63 -1.51 27.64
C ASP A 175 -28.34 -2.04 29.04
N GLY A 176 -27.09 -2.33 29.33
CA GLY A 176 -26.61 -2.83 30.61
C GLY A 176 -26.40 -1.74 31.67
N GLY A 177 -26.56 -0.46 31.34
CA GLY A 177 -26.24 0.65 32.24
C GLY A 177 -24.76 0.73 32.60
N ASN A 178 -23.87 0.25 31.73
CA ASN A 178 -22.44 0.16 31.92
C ASN A 178 -21.63 1.23 31.17
N MET A 179 -22.31 2.21 30.56
CA MET A 179 -21.62 3.33 29.89
C MET A 179 -20.69 4.06 30.86
N PRO A 180 -19.49 4.48 30.42
CA PRO A 180 -18.63 5.34 31.24
C PRO A 180 -19.35 6.65 31.57
N SER A 181 -19.12 7.20 32.75
CA SER A 181 -19.76 8.47 33.20
C SER A 181 -19.39 9.67 32.32
N GLU A 182 -18.25 9.59 31.63
CA GLU A 182 -17.73 10.62 30.73
C GLU A 182 -18.39 10.61 29.35
N VAL A 183 -19.19 9.55 29.04
CA VAL A 183 -19.81 9.32 27.74
C VAL A 183 -21.32 9.28 27.87
N SER A 184 -21.97 10.23 27.23
CA SER A 184 -23.42 10.26 27.09
C SER A 184 -23.76 10.05 25.62
N LEU A 185 -24.22 8.84 25.27
CA LEU A 185 -24.62 8.45 23.93
C LEU A 185 -25.95 7.68 23.99
N GLU A 186 -26.82 7.99 23.04
CA GLU A 186 -28.01 7.21 22.78
C GLU A 186 -27.76 6.30 21.55
N LYS A 187 -28.54 5.22 21.43
CA LYS A 187 -28.32 4.26 20.32
C LYS A 187 -28.47 4.88 18.93
N GLU A 188 -29.34 5.85 18.79
CA GLU A 188 -29.61 6.59 17.55
C GLU A 188 -28.42 7.42 17.07
N GLU A 189 -27.48 7.73 17.97
CA GLU A 189 -26.24 8.46 17.67
C GLU A 189 -25.12 7.54 17.16
N LEU A 190 -25.29 6.22 17.25
CA LEU A 190 -24.31 5.22 16.83
C LEU A 190 -24.35 5.01 15.31
N VAL A 191 -23.96 6.03 14.56
CA VAL A 191 -23.94 6.09 13.11
C VAL A 191 -22.55 6.50 12.57
N ASP A 192 -22.29 6.23 11.29
CA ASP A 192 -21.04 6.66 10.64
C ASP A 192 -20.85 8.17 10.82
N GLY A 193 -19.62 8.57 11.15
CA GLY A 193 -19.28 9.96 11.43
C GLY A 193 -19.46 10.39 12.90
N LEU A 194 -19.71 9.44 13.81
CA LEU A 194 -19.75 9.75 15.24
C LEU A 194 -18.45 10.38 15.72
N LYS A 195 -18.57 11.45 16.52
CA LYS A 195 -17.44 12.15 17.16
C LYS A 195 -17.26 11.70 18.61
N LEU A 196 -16.03 11.36 18.97
CA LEU A 196 -15.63 11.09 20.34
C LEU A 196 -14.35 11.86 20.65
N SER A 197 -14.21 12.34 21.91
CA SER A 197 -12.90 12.78 22.36
C SER A 197 -12.00 11.57 22.67
N ARG A 198 -10.68 11.79 22.73
CA ARG A 198 -9.74 10.73 23.13
C ARG A 198 -10.10 10.12 24.48
N ASN A 199 -10.47 10.95 25.47
CA ASN A 199 -10.87 10.48 26.78
C ASN A 199 -12.16 9.68 26.76
N GLN A 200 -13.16 10.10 25.97
CA GLN A 200 -14.40 9.33 25.78
C GLN A 200 -14.13 7.98 25.11
N PHE A 201 -13.34 7.97 24.06
CA PHE A 201 -12.95 6.74 23.36
C PHE A 201 -12.18 5.81 24.30
N LYS A 202 -11.16 6.32 25.02
CA LYS A 202 -10.41 5.58 26.04
C LYS A 202 -11.33 4.93 27.08
N ALA A 203 -12.32 5.69 27.58
CA ALA A 203 -13.27 5.18 28.58
C ALA A 203 -14.15 4.05 28.03
N ILE A 204 -14.58 4.13 26.76
CA ILE A 204 -15.31 3.04 26.06
C ILE A 204 -14.40 1.81 25.94
N LEU A 205 -13.16 1.98 25.48
CA LEU A 205 -12.19 0.88 25.36
C LEU A 205 -11.93 0.19 26.69
N GLN A 206 -11.90 0.95 27.80
CA GLN A 206 -11.77 0.37 29.14
C GLN A 206 -12.95 -0.56 29.47
N LYS A 207 -14.17 -0.18 29.10
CA LYS A 207 -15.34 -1.06 29.28
C LYS A 207 -15.27 -2.31 28.43
N PHE A 208 -14.77 -2.19 27.20
CA PHE A 208 -14.53 -3.35 26.32
C PHE A 208 -13.48 -4.31 26.89
N ASN A 209 -12.48 -3.77 27.60
CA ASN A 209 -11.47 -4.59 28.26
C ASN A 209 -11.99 -5.28 29.53
N ASP A 210 -12.93 -4.66 30.25
CA ASP A 210 -13.36 -5.08 31.59
C ASP A 210 -14.56 -6.03 31.54
N LEU A 211 -15.30 -6.09 30.43
CA LEU A 211 -16.57 -6.81 30.29
C LEU A 211 -16.50 -7.83 29.16
N ASP A 212 -17.24 -8.92 29.30
CA ASP A 212 -17.49 -9.91 28.25
C ASP A 212 -18.41 -9.30 27.18
N MET A 213 -17.82 -8.81 26.10
CA MET A 213 -18.53 -8.07 25.05
C MET A 213 -19.07 -8.98 23.97
N ASP A 214 -18.45 -10.12 23.69
CA ASP A 214 -18.93 -11.10 22.70
C ASP A 214 -19.87 -12.15 23.30
N GLY A 215 -19.90 -12.31 24.62
CA GLY A 215 -20.82 -13.16 25.35
C GLY A 215 -20.37 -14.62 25.45
N ASP A 216 -19.08 -14.88 25.28
CA ASP A 216 -18.51 -16.23 25.32
C ASP A 216 -18.15 -16.70 26.76
N GLY A 217 -18.30 -15.83 27.75
CA GLY A 217 -18.05 -16.11 29.16
C GLY A 217 -16.64 -15.77 29.63
N THR A 218 -15.83 -15.11 28.79
CA THR A 218 -14.50 -14.62 29.16
C THR A 218 -14.39 -13.10 28.91
N THR A 219 -13.36 -12.45 29.45
CA THR A 219 -13.07 -11.02 29.24
C THR A 219 -11.63 -10.85 28.72
N THR A 220 -11.01 -11.95 28.25
CA THR A 220 -9.58 -11.93 27.90
C THR A 220 -9.32 -12.04 26.40
N ASN A 221 -10.32 -12.37 25.62
CA ASN A 221 -10.26 -12.52 24.16
C ASN A 221 -10.75 -11.29 23.40
N GLU A 222 -11.43 -10.36 24.07
CA GLU A 222 -11.73 -9.05 23.51
C GLU A 222 -10.47 -8.26 23.26
N ILE A 223 -10.43 -7.61 22.12
CA ILE A 223 -9.36 -6.70 21.74
C ILE A 223 -9.97 -5.30 21.63
N PRO A 224 -9.81 -4.44 22.67
CA PRO A 224 -10.49 -3.15 22.68
C PRO A 224 -10.10 -2.26 21.51
N LEU A 225 -8.81 -2.16 21.18
CA LEU A 225 -8.28 -1.45 20.02
C LEU A 225 -7.20 -2.27 19.33
N SER A 226 -7.26 -2.37 17.99
CA SER A 226 -6.25 -3.03 17.18
C SER A 226 -5.87 -2.21 15.96
N PHE A 227 -4.64 -2.44 15.50
CA PHE A 227 -4.04 -1.91 14.28
C PHE A 227 -2.86 -2.82 13.87
N VAL A 228 -2.23 -2.54 12.72
CA VAL A 228 -1.04 -3.27 12.26
C VAL A 228 0.13 -2.29 12.19
N SER A 229 0.93 -2.24 13.27
CA SER A 229 2.04 -1.28 13.37
C SER A 229 3.03 -1.42 12.22
N GLY A 230 3.41 -0.28 11.62
CA GLY A 230 4.35 -0.22 10.50
C GLY A 230 3.80 -0.68 9.15
N ASN A 231 2.53 -1.11 9.07
CA ASN A 231 1.88 -1.37 7.80
C ASN A 231 1.48 -0.03 7.12
N TRP A 232 1.43 0.00 5.80
CA TRP A 232 1.07 1.22 5.07
C TRP A 232 -0.37 1.68 5.37
N GLN A 233 -1.26 0.76 5.70
CA GLN A 233 -2.66 1.01 6.05
C GLN A 233 -3.01 0.39 7.41
N GLY A 234 -4.00 0.97 8.09
CA GLY A 234 -4.52 0.42 9.35
C GLY A 234 -3.49 0.43 10.47
N ASN A 235 -2.59 1.41 10.47
CA ASN A 235 -1.56 1.61 11.47
C ASN A 235 -1.97 2.65 12.53
N GLU A 236 -1.12 2.88 13.50
CA GLU A 236 -1.34 3.77 14.65
C GLU A 236 -1.14 5.26 14.37
N SER A 237 -0.73 5.65 13.14
CA SER A 237 -0.33 7.04 12.87
C SER A 237 -1.42 8.05 13.18
N ASP A 238 -2.68 7.79 12.80
CA ASP A 238 -3.78 8.72 13.06
C ASP A 238 -4.22 8.75 14.54
N LEU A 239 -3.96 7.68 15.29
CA LEU A 239 -4.09 7.72 16.75
C LEU A 239 -3.07 8.69 17.36
N ILE A 240 -1.82 8.62 16.92
CA ILE A 240 -0.76 9.55 17.32
C ILE A 240 -1.07 10.96 16.82
N ALA A 241 -1.54 11.10 15.58
CA ALA A 241 -1.90 12.38 15.01
C ALA A 241 -2.99 13.11 15.81
N SER A 242 -3.90 12.37 16.45
CA SER A 242 -4.94 12.95 17.31
C SER A 242 -4.40 13.81 18.48
N PHE A 243 -3.10 13.72 18.78
CA PHE A 243 -2.41 14.57 19.75
C PHE A 243 -1.89 15.90 19.16
N GLY A 244 -2.17 16.19 17.89
CA GLY A 244 -1.77 17.43 17.25
C GLY A 244 -0.39 17.37 16.59
N VAL A 245 -0.03 16.22 16.00
CA VAL A 245 1.19 16.03 15.23
C VAL A 245 0.89 15.33 13.91
N PRO A 246 1.45 15.74 12.76
CA PRO A 246 1.15 15.14 11.44
C PRO A 246 1.90 13.82 11.23
N GLU A 247 1.57 12.78 12.00
CA GLU A 247 2.26 11.49 12.01
C GLU A 247 1.95 10.64 10.79
N ASN A 248 2.95 9.86 10.36
CA ASN A 248 2.82 8.78 9.37
C ASN A 248 3.87 7.68 9.62
N THR A 249 3.83 6.59 8.85
CA THR A 249 4.72 5.43 9.01
C THR A 249 6.20 5.74 8.78
N GLN A 250 6.53 6.84 8.10
CA GLN A 250 7.92 7.28 7.88
C GLN A 250 8.38 8.31 8.91
N HIS A 251 7.51 8.73 9.81
CA HIS A 251 7.77 9.75 10.85
C HIS A 251 8.26 11.08 10.29
N LYS A 252 8.00 11.38 9.01
CA LYS A 252 8.36 12.62 8.35
C LYS A 252 7.28 13.04 7.36
N THR A 253 7.09 14.35 7.23
CA THR A 253 6.12 14.94 6.30
C THR A 253 6.56 16.35 5.94
N ILE A 254 5.82 17.02 5.07
CA ILE A 254 6.00 18.44 4.79
C ILE A 254 4.94 19.22 5.58
N VAL A 255 5.35 20.28 6.28
CA VAL A 255 4.45 21.21 6.96
C VAL A 255 4.81 22.63 6.54
N ASN A 256 3.87 23.36 5.93
CA ASN A 256 4.10 24.71 5.44
C ASN A 256 5.33 24.87 4.53
N GLY A 257 5.61 23.85 3.71
CA GLY A 257 6.76 23.85 2.80
C GLY A 257 8.07 23.35 3.41
N GLU A 258 8.09 22.99 4.71
CA GLU A 258 9.28 22.46 5.37
C GLU A 258 9.14 20.97 5.66
N VAL A 259 10.19 20.20 5.35
CA VAL A 259 10.28 18.78 5.74
C VAL A 259 10.52 18.71 7.25
N VAL A 260 9.65 18.01 7.96
CA VAL A 260 9.72 17.84 9.41
C VAL A 260 9.76 16.36 9.78
N PHE A 261 10.48 16.03 10.86
CA PHE A 261 10.38 14.74 11.53
C PHE A 261 9.45 14.88 12.73
N THR A 262 8.37 14.09 12.75
CA THR A 262 7.33 14.15 13.77
C THR A 262 7.84 13.80 15.16
N VAL A 263 8.84 12.91 15.24
CA VAL A 263 9.52 12.54 16.49
C VAL A 263 10.19 13.72 17.22
N GLU A 264 10.44 14.84 16.54
CA GLU A 264 10.98 16.06 17.14
C GLU A 264 9.92 16.90 17.87
N ASP A 265 8.62 16.61 17.66
CA ASP A 265 7.49 17.33 18.26
C ASP A 265 7.17 16.79 19.67
N GLU A 266 6.96 17.71 20.63
CA GLU A 266 6.57 17.35 21.99
C GLU A 266 5.22 16.62 22.05
N ASN A 267 4.30 16.93 21.15
CA ASN A 267 3.02 16.24 21.04
C ASN A 267 3.19 14.76 20.64
N TRP A 268 4.17 14.45 19.79
CA TRP A 268 4.53 13.08 19.50
C TRP A 268 5.02 12.32 20.74
N TYR A 269 5.89 12.93 21.52
CA TYR A 269 6.34 12.35 22.80
C TYR A 269 5.17 12.15 23.77
N ASN A 270 4.28 13.13 23.89
CA ASN A 270 3.09 13.04 24.75
C ASN A 270 2.15 11.93 24.30
N ALA A 271 1.99 11.72 22.99
CA ALA A 271 1.25 10.58 22.45
C ALA A 271 1.85 9.24 22.90
N VAL A 272 3.17 9.08 22.80
CA VAL A 272 3.85 7.85 23.23
C VAL A 272 3.67 7.58 24.73
N VAL A 273 3.71 8.64 25.58
CA VAL A 273 3.46 8.54 27.02
C VAL A 273 2.03 8.08 27.29
N GLU A 274 1.05 8.65 26.63
CA GLU A 274 -0.36 8.30 26.81
C GLU A 274 -0.66 6.89 26.29
N LEU A 275 -0.10 6.51 25.14
CA LEU A 275 -0.26 5.16 24.59
C LEU A 275 0.41 4.09 25.45
N ASN A 276 1.45 4.43 26.22
CA ASN A 276 2.00 3.54 27.25
C ASN A 276 0.96 3.26 28.37
N ASP A 277 0.19 4.27 28.81
CA ASP A 277 -0.91 4.05 29.76
C ASP A 277 -2.01 3.17 29.16
N TRP A 278 -2.40 3.39 27.86
CA TRP A 278 -3.38 2.55 27.19
C TRP A 278 -2.92 1.09 27.09
N TYR A 279 -1.66 0.87 26.75
CA TYR A 279 -1.07 -0.46 26.71
C TYR A 279 -1.07 -1.15 28.08
N ASN A 280 -0.62 -0.46 29.12
CA ASN A 280 -0.55 -1.01 30.48
C ASN A 280 -1.95 -1.27 31.09
N ARG A 281 -2.99 -0.59 30.62
CA ARG A 281 -4.40 -0.87 30.93
C ARG A 281 -4.99 -2.00 30.11
N GLY A 282 -4.28 -2.52 29.11
CA GLY A 282 -4.77 -3.57 28.22
C GLY A 282 -5.70 -3.07 27.11
N LEU A 283 -5.80 -1.77 26.86
CA LEU A 283 -6.64 -1.19 25.80
C LEU A 283 -6.03 -1.46 24.42
N ILE A 284 -4.71 -1.55 24.35
CA ILE A 284 -3.95 -1.97 23.17
C ILE A 284 -3.22 -3.27 23.54
N ARG A 285 -3.44 -4.35 22.79
CA ARG A 285 -2.74 -5.62 23.01
C ARG A 285 -1.36 -5.60 22.35
N SER A 286 -0.40 -6.37 22.90
CA SER A 286 0.94 -6.52 22.32
C SER A 286 0.90 -6.99 20.84
N SER A 287 -0.11 -7.74 20.49
CA SER A 287 -0.31 -8.18 19.10
C SER A 287 -0.44 -7.03 18.10
N ALA A 288 -0.97 -5.88 18.46
CA ALA A 288 -1.07 -4.72 17.57
C ALA A 288 0.30 -4.27 17.00
N PHE A 289 1.37 -4.52 17.77
CA PHE A 289 2.75 -4.16 17.38
C PHE A 289 3.54 -5.32 16.74
N THR A 290 2.98 -6.52 16.64
CA THR A 290 3.73 -7.70 16.20
C THR A 290 2.99 -8.57 15.18
N GLN A 291 1.69 -8.38 15.03
CA GLN A 291 0.85 -9.17 14.13
C GLN A 291 1.11 -8.83 12.67
N THR A 292 0.96 -9.83 11.82
CA THR A 292 0.88 -9.63 10.38
C THR A 292 -0.53 -9.12 9.98
N GLN A 293 -0.66 -8.63 8.76
CA GLN A 293 -1.96 -8.27 8.18
C GLN A 293 -2.93 -9.46 8.19
N ASP A 294 -2.48 -10.65 7.82
CA ASP A 294 -3.32 -11.85 7.77
C ASP A 294 -3.84 -12.23 9.17
N GLU A 295 -2.99 -12.15 10.19
CA GLU A 295 -3.40 -12.40 11.58
C GLU A 295 -4.41 -11.35 12.07
N PHE A 296 -4.24 -10.08 11.67
CA PHE A 296 -5.19 -9.03 11.98
C PHE A 296 -6.54 -9.29 11.30
N LEU A 297 -6.56 -9.58 10.01
CA LEU A 297 -7.79 -9.88 9.27
C LEU A 297 -8.51 -11.11 9.83
N ALA A 298 -7.77 -12.18 10.15
CA ALA A 298 -8.35 -13.39 10.74
C ALA A 298 -9.07 -13.11 12.07
N ARG A 299 -8.48 -12.29 12.97
CA ARG A 299 -9.13 -11.91 14.24
C ARG A 299 -10.36 -11.02 14.02
N GLY A 300 -10.34 -10.16 13.00
CA GLY A 300 -11.49 -9.35 12.61
C GLY A 300 -12.66 -10.20 12.11
N GLN A 301 -12.37 -11.22 11.28
CA GLN A 301 -13.38 -12.18 10.83
C GLN A 301 -14.03 -12.95 12.01
N ASP A 302 -13.28 -13.19 13.10
CA ASP A 302 -13.77 -13.79 14.33
C ASP A 302 -14.59 -12.82 15.21
N GLY A 303 -14.72 -11.53 14.84
CA GLY A 303 -15.50 -10.53 15.58
C GLY A 303 -14.86 -10.05 16.90
N ARG A 304 -13.54 -10.18 17.06
CA ARG A 304 -12.84 -9.93 18.33
C ARG A 304 -12.53 -8.46 18.62
N TYR A 305 -12.79 -7.55 17.68
CA TYR A 305 -12.41 -6.14 17.83
C TYR A 305 -13.53 -5.29 18.39
N GLY A 306 -13.24 -4.55 19.46
CA GLY A 306 -14.06 -3.42 19.91
C GLY A 306 -13.87 -2.20 19.01
N SER A 307 -12.65 -2.00 18.53
CA SER A 307 -12.28 -0.92 17.62
C SER A 307 -11.04 -1.29 16.84
N PHE A 308 -10.88 -0.73 15.65
CA PHE A 308 -9.66 -0.92 14.85
C PHE A 308 -9.46 0.21 13.84
N TYR A 309 -8.22 0.38 13.41
CA TYR A 309 -7.84 1.19 12.26
C TYR A 309 -7.72 0.31 11.03
N TRP A 310 -8.34 0.71 9.92
CA TRP A 310 -8.18 0.11 8.59
C TRP A 310 -8.76 1.05 7.53
N TRP A 311 -8.52 0.79 6.27
CA TRP A 311 -9.06 1.61 5.19
C TRP A 311 -10.57 1.39 4.97
N GLU A 312 -11.10 0.21 5.27
CA GLU A 312 -12.52 -0.13 5.21
C GLU A 312 -12.82 -1.32 6.14
N LYS A 313 -14.03 -1.39 6.66
CA LYS A 313 -14.44 -2.47 7.56
C LYS A 313 -14.75 -3.77 6.82
N GLU A 314 -15.15 -3.67 5.55
CA GLU A 314 -15.63 -4.75 4.71
C GLU A 314 -14.60 -5.86 4.48
N THR A 315 -13.32 -5.53 4.54
CA THR A 315 -12.20 -6.49 4.43
C THR A 315 -11.79 -7.08 5.79
N VAL A 316 -12.04 -6.37 6.88
CA VAL A 316 -11.62 -6.79 8.23
C VAL A 316 -12.64 -7.73 8.87
N VAL A 317 -13.93 -7.40 8.83
CA VAL A 317 -14.94 -8.13 9.57
C VAL A 317 -15.80 -9.01 8.65
N ALA A 318 -16.25 -10.15 9.19
CA ALA A 318 -17.16 -11.05 8.49
C ALA A 318 -18.42 -10.32 8.03
N SER A 319 -18.99 -10.74 6.92
CA SER A 319 -20.13 -10.06 6.28
C SER A 319 -21.33 -9.84 7.23
N TYR A 320 -21.59 -10.79 8.11
CA TYR A 320 -22.70 -10.71 9.09
C TYR A 320 -22.40 -9.75 10.27
N LEU A 321 -21.17 -9.27 10.44
CA LEU A 321 -20.75 -8.31 11.48
C LEU A 321 -20.60 -6.89 10.94
N ARG A 322 -20.68 -6.66 9.64
CA ARG A 322 -20.40 -5.35 9.03
C ARG A 322 -21.31 -4.24 9.56
N ASP A 323 -22.57 -4.57 9.83
CA ASP A 323 -23.54 -3.62 10.38
C ASP A 323 -23.31 -3.32 11.87
N ASP A 324 -22.49 -4.12 12.56
CA ASP A 324 -22.11 -3.90 13.95
C ASP A 324 -21.00 -2.86 14.11
N TYR A 325 -20.40 -2.40 13.02
CA TYR A 325 -19.32 -1.41 13.06
C TYR A 325 -19.70 -0.12 12.36
N ILE A 326 -19.37 0.98 13.01
CA ILE A 326 -19.48 2.34 12.47
C ILE A 326 -18.11 2.99 12.32
N MET A 327 -18.00 3.92 11.37
CA MET A 327 -16.84 4.79 11.22
C MET A 327 -16.90 5.91 12.24
N LEU A 328 -15.80 6.16 12.95
CA LEU A 328 -15.62 7.37 13.74
C LEU A 328 -14.96 8.47 12.89
N GLN A 329 -15.24 9.72 13.23
CA GLN A 329 -14.37 10.82 12.83
C GLN A 329 -13.03 10.71 13.57
N PRO A 330 -11.95 11.37 13.10
CA PRO A 330 -10.72 11.49 13.88
C PRO A 330 -11.02 11.94 15.31
N LEU A 331 -10.32 11.37 16.28
CA LEU A 331 -10.59 11.66 17.69
C LEU A 331 -10.36 13.14 18.02
N VAL A 332 -11.27 13.71 18.81
CA VAL A 332 -11.14 15.08 19.26
C VAL A 332 -10.11 15.14 20.38
N ASP A 333 -9.16 16.04 20.26
CA ASP A 333 -8.22 16.40 21.32
C ASP A 333 -8.95 17.09 22.47
N ASP A 334 -8.84 16.56 23.68
CA ASP A 334 -9.60 17.03 24.85
C ASP A 334 -9.16 18.41 25.34
N GLU A 335 -7.93 18.84 25.05
CA GLU A 335 -7.39 20.12 25.48
C GLU A 335 -7.73 21.23 24.50
N THR A 336 -7.58 20.97 23.19
CA THR A 336 -7.76 21.98 22.15
C THR A 336 -9.16 21.99 21.53
N GLY A 337 -9.91 20.88 21.68
CA GLY A 337 -11.20 20.65 21.02
C GLY A 337 -11.08 20.44 19.51
N ARG A 338 -9.86 20.26 18.99
CA ARG A 338 -9.58 20.04 17.56
C ARG A 338 -9.46 18.56 17.22
N GLN A 339 -9.61 18.26 15.95
CA GLN A 339 -9.34 16.95 15.36
C GLN A 339 -8.13 17.07 14.45
N TYR A 340 -7.30 16.02 14.39
CA TYR A 340 -6.09 16.03 13.57
C TYR A 340 -5.91 14.67 12.91
N VAL A 341 -5.49 14.70 11.64
CA VAL A 341 -5.11 13.56 10.84
C VAL A 341 -3.77 13.85 10.17
N GLY A 342 -2.89 12.88 10.15
CA GLY A 342 -1.67 12.94 9.37
C GLY A 342 -1.93 12.75 7.88
N VAL A 343 -0.87 12.88 7.08
CA VAL A 343 -0.88 12.57 5.66
C VAL A 343 0.18 11.52 5.41
N SER A 344 -0.22 10.39 4.82
CA SER A 344 0.71 9.35 4.40
C SER A 344 1.59 9.82 3.23
N ASN A 345 2.81 9.32 3.16
CA ASN A 345 3.69 9.50 2.00
C ASN A 345 3.53 8.38 0.95
N GLU A 346 2.49 7.54 1.08
CA GLU A 346 2.16 6.57 0.05
C GLU A 346 1.67 7.28 -1.21
N LEU A 347 2.35 7.03 -2.31
CA LEU A 347 2.13 7.76 -3.56
C LEU A 347 1.22 7.00 -4.50
N GLU A 348 0.48 7.74 -5.31
CA GLU A 348 -0.37 7.24 -6.37
C GLU A 348 0.38 7.11 -7.71
N ILE A 349 1.64 7.57 -7.76
CA ILE A 349 2.57 7.40 -8.88
C ILE A 349 3.73 6.52 -8.40
N GLU A 350 3.80 5.31 -8.92
CA GLU A 350 4.84 4.35 -8.60
C GLU A 350 5.69 4.12 -9.85
N LYS A 351 6.97 4.53 -9.82
CA LYS A 351 7.90 4.20 -10.90
C LYS A 351 8.54 2.83 -10.65
N GLY A 352 9.15 2.26 -11.69
CA GLY A 352 9.86 1.00 -11.56
C GLY A 352 9.01 -0.25 -11.80
N GLU A 353 7.81 -0.11 -12.34
CA GLU A 353 6.90 -1.22 -12.55
C GLU A 353 7.30 -2.13 -13.72
N CYS A 354 7.78 -1.54 -14.81
CA CYS A 354 8.27 -2.34 -15.93
C CYS A 354 9.54 -1.74 -16.51
N VAL A 355 10.56 -2.57 -16.70
CA VAL A 355 11.81 -2.20 -17.39
C VAL A 355 12.00 -3.05 -18.62
N ILE A 356 12.45 -2.45 -19.71
CA ILE A 356 12.85 -3.13 -20.94
C ILE A 356 14.35 -3.40 -20.87
N LEU A 357 14.77 -4.63 -21.12
CA LEU A 357 16.19 -4.98 -21.12
C LEU A 357 16.86 -4.56 -22.43
N SER A 358 18.08 -4.06 -22.34
CA SER A 358 18.86 -3.67 -23.53
C SER A 358 19.24 -4.86 -24.42
N SER A 359 18.98 -6.09 -23.99
CA SER A 359 19.11 -7.31 -24.79
C SER A 359 17.90 -7.60 -25.66
N CYS A 360 16.78 -6.90 -25.47
CA CYS A 360 15.60 -7.02 -26.33
C CYS A 360 15.97 -6.68 -27.79
N SER A 361 15.57 -7.54 -28.72
CA SER A 361 15.94 -7.39 -30.14
C SER A 361 15.03 -6.42 -30.89
N ASP A 362 13.80 -6.21 -30.45
CA ASP A 362 12.79 -5.31 -31.02
C ASP A 362 12.17 -4.45 -29.91
N ILE A 363 12.92 -3.42 -29.47
CA ILE A 363 12.53 -2.51 -28.39
C ILE A 363 11.29 -1.72 -28.78
N GLU A 364 11.21 -1.20 -30.00
CA GLU A 364 10.09 -0.39 -30.49
C GLU A 364 8.79 -1.21 -30.52
N GLY A 365 8.88 -2.45 -31.00
CA GLY A 365 7.73 -3.34 -31.02
C GLY A 365 7.22 -3.70 -29.63
N LEU A 366 8.13 -3.98 -28.67
CA LEU A 366 7.74 -4.26 -27.29
C LEU A 366 7.15 -3.03 -26.60
N LEU A 367 7.71 -1.86 -26.82
CA LEU A 367 7.16 -0.61 -26.28
C LEU A 367 5.80 -0.28 -26.88
N SER A 368 5.56 -0.56 -28.17
CA SER A 368 4.23 -0.40 -28.79
C SER A 368 3.17 -1.33 -28.19
N TYR A 369 3.57 -2.54 -27.75
CA TYR A 369 2.70 -3.44 -26.99
C TYR A 369 2.33 -2.84 -25.63
N PHE A 370 3.30 -2.34 -24.88
CA PHE A 370 3.06 -1.70 -23.58
C PHE A 370 2.33 -0.36 -23.69
N ASP A 371 2.41 0.34 -24.82
CA ASP A 371 1.69 1.61 -25.01
C ASP A 371 0.16 1.43 -24.88
N LYS A 372 -0.37 0.25 -25.22
CA LYS A 372 -1.77 -0.10 -25.02
C LYS A 372 -2.21 -0.12 -23.56
N PHE A 373 -1.29 -0.36 -22.62
CA PHE A 373 -1.59 -0.38 -21.19
C PHE A 373 -1.99 0.99 -20.65
N PHE A 374 -1.66 2.05 -21.38
CA PHE A 374 -2.00 3.43 -21.05
C PHE A 374 -3.35 3.89 -21.63
N GLU A 375 -4.01 3.04 -22.42
CA GLU A 375 -5.40 3.31 -22.82
C GLU A 375 -6.35 3.05 -21.63
N PRO A 376 -7.33 3.94 -21.35
CA PRO A 376 -8.16 3.86 -20.14
C PRO A 376 -8.85 2.50 -19.94
N ASP A 377 -9.37 1.91 -21.01
CA ASP A 377 -10.06 0.62 -20.95
C ASP A 377 -9.13 -0.54 -20.59
N TYR A 378 -7.91 -0.56 -21.15
CA TYR A 378 -6.92 -1.60 -20.81
C TYR A 378 -6.32 -1.37 -19.44
N SER A 379 -6.02 -0.12 -19.07
CA SER A 379 -5.58 0.21 -17.72
C SER A 379 -6.56 -0.29 -16.66
N ALA A 380 -7.87 -0.08 -16.86
CA ALA A 380 -8.89 -0.56 -15.93
C ALA A 380 -8.92 -2.08 -15.86
N GLN A 381 -8.88 -2.78 -17.01
CA GLN A 381 -8.89 -4.23 -17.04
C GLN A 381 -7.62 -4.87 -16.45
N LEU A 382 -6.46 -4.25 -16.63
CA LEU A 382 -5.21 -4.66 -16.00
C LEU A 382 -5.25 -4.47 -14.47
N ASN A 383 -5.99 -3.48 -13.98
CA ASN A 383 -6.08 -3.18 -12.56
C ASN A 383 -7.16 -3.96 -11.81
N TYR A 384 -8.27 -4.29 -12.47
CA TYR A 384 -9.44 -4.91 -11.81
C TYR A 384 -9.78 -6.31 -12.32
N GLY A 385 -9.20 -6.72 -13.44
CA GLY A 385 -9.56 -7.91 -14.20
C GLY A 385 -10.31 -7.53 -15.49
N SER A 386 -10.34 -8.45 -16.46
CA SER A 386 -10.95 -8.19 -17.77
C SER A 386 -12.49 -8.28 -17.74
N ILE A 387 -13.12 -7.73 -18.78
CA ILE A 387 -14.55 -7.92 -19.05
C ILE A 387 -14.87 -9.42 -19.11
N GLU A 388 -14.11 -10.19 -19.87
CA GLU A 388 -14.32 -11.64 -20.00
C GLU A 388 -14.09 -12.42 -18.70
N SER A 389 -13.28 -11.90 -17.78
CA SER A 389 -13.13 -12.49 -16.44
C SER A 389 -14.33 -12.19 -15.53
N GLY A 390 -15.23 -11.29 -15.91
CA GLY A 390 -16.37 -10.84 -15.15
C GLY A 390 -16.09 -9.69 -14.20
N ALA A 391 -14.97 -8.97 -14.36
CA ALA A 391 -14.67 -7.77 -13.56
C ALA A 391 -15.54 -6.57 -13.93
N PHE A 392 -15.94 -6.50 -15.19
CA PHE A 392 -16.84 -5.48 -15.71
C PHE A 392 -18.03 -6.12 -16.42
N LEU A 393 -19.12 -5.38 -16.57
CA LEU A 393 -20.24 -5.76 -17.42
C LEU A 393 -19.81 -5.80 -18.89
N ASP A 394 -20.45 -6.68 -19.66
CA ASP A 394 -20.12 -6.86 -21.10
C ASP A 394 -20.39 -5.61 -21.94
N GLU A 395 -21.36 -4.79 -21.53
CA GLU A 395 -21.76 -3.58 -22.23
C GLU A 395 -21.39 -2.33 -21.42
N LYS A 396 -20.81 -1.36 -22.09
CA LYS A 396 -20.57 -0.03 -21.54
C LYS A 396 -21.88 0.73 -21.36
N VAL A 397 -22.01 1.46 -20.25
CA VAL A 397 -23.12 2.37 -20.00
C VAL A 397 -22.62 3.80 -20.13
N ASP A 398 -23.27 4.60 -20.96
CA ASP A 398 -22.86 5.98 -21.26
C ASP A 398 -21.38 6.11 -21.68
N GLY A 399 -20.85 5.07 -22.32
CA GLY A 399 -19.45 5.01 -22.79
C GLY A 399 -18.44 4.54 -21.74
N LYS A 400 -18.86 4.28 -20.49
CA LYS A 400 -17.99 3.83 -19.42
C LYS A 400 -18.04 2.33 -19.21
N LEU A 401 -16.91 1.74 -18.81
CA LEU A 401 -16.86 0.42 -18.20
C LEU A 401 -17.54 0.47 -16.84
N ILE A 402 -18.41 -0.49 -16.56
CA ILE A 402 -19.15 -0.60 -15.31
C ILE A 402 -18.65 -1.80 -14.52
N PRO A 403 -18.14 -1.62 -13.29
CA PRO A 403 -17.75 -2.73 -12.43
C PRO A 403 -18.89 -3.71 -12.24
N ASN A 404 -18.57 -5.00 -12.28
CA ASN A 404 -19.52 -6.06 -11.96
C ASN A 404 -19.38 -6.42 -10.48
N ASP A 405 -20.43 -6.23 -9.70
CA ASP A 405 -20.45 -6.52 -8.27
C ASP A 405 -20.75 -8.00 -7.96
N ASP A 406 -21.14 -8.79 -8.97
CA ASP A 406 -21.43 -10.22 -8.80
C ASP A 406 -20.19 -11.07 -9.09
N HIS A 407 -19.45 -11.34 -8.04
CA HIS A 407 -18.30 -12.25 -8.07
C HIS A 407 -18.62 -13.64 -7.48
N GLY A 408 -19.91 -14.00 -7.39
CA GLY A 408 -20.38 -15.25 -6.80
C GLY A 408 -20.08 -15.32 -5.30
N ASN A 409 -19.32 -16.32 -4.87
CA ASN A 409 -18.97 -16.51 -3.44
C ASN A 409 -17.64 -15.82 -3.06
N GLN A 410 -16.99 -15.09 -3.97
CA GLN A 410 -15.72 -14.41 -3.70
C GLN A 410 -15.96 -12.97 -3.25
N SER A 411 -15.09 -12.44 -2.40
CA SER A 411 -15.04 -11.00 -2.17
C SER A 411 -14.49 -10.29 -3.43
N ALA A 412 -14.80 -9.02 -3.60
CA ALA A 412 -14.25 -8.22 -4.69
C ALA A 412 -12.71 -8.22 -4.68
N ASP A 413 -12.11 -8.19 -3.48
CA ASP A 413 -10.65 -8.24 -3.33
C ASP A 413 -10.06 -9.59 -3.74
N ASP A 414 -10.66 -10.71 -3.31
CA ASP A 414 -10.20 -12.04 -3.74
C ASP A 414 -10.33 -12.24 -5.24
N PHE A 415 -11.40 -11.70 -5.83
CA PHE A 415 -11.61 -11.73 -7.26
C PHE A 415 -10.53 -10.91 -7.99
N ARG A 416 -10.32 -9.66 -7.55
CA ARG A 416 -9.32 -8.76 -8.10
C ARG A 416 -7.90 -9.35 -7.96
N MET A 417 -7.53 -9.84 -6.77
CA MET A 417 -6.21 -10.45 -6.54
C MET A 417 -5.91 -11.63 -7.48
N LYS A 418 -6.94 -12.37 -7.88
CA LYS A 418 -6.77 -13.51 -8.79
C LYS A 418 -6.73 -13.13 -10.26
N ASN A 419 -7.50 -12.12 -10.67
CA ASN A 419 -7.78 -11.84 -12.08
C ASN A 419 -7.12 -10.58 -12.62
N ALA A 420 -6.55 -9.73 -11.75
CA ALA A 420 -5.83 -8.53 -12.15
C ALA A 420 -4.31 -8.78 -12.16
N PRO A 421 -3.60 -8.50 -13.26
CA PRO A 421 -2.14 -8.65 -13.29
C PRO A 421 -1.41 -7.56 -12.54
N TYR A 422 -2.05 -6.42 -12.25
CA TYR A 422 -1.42 -5.22 -11.68
C TYR A 422 -0.23 -4.70 -12.52
N GLY A 423 0.68 -3.93 -11.90
CA GLY A 423 1.85 -3.39 -12.58
C GLY A 423 1.53 -2.10 -13.33
N VAL A 424 1.92 -2.01 -14.59
CA VAL A 424 1.75 -0.78 -15.41
C VAL A 424 0.28 -0.51 -15.67
N VAL A 425 -0.24 0.61 -15.16
CA VAL A 425 -1.59 1.13 -15.40
C VAL A 425 -1.58 2.66 -15.35
N TYR A 426 -2.61 3.27 -15.95
CA TYR A 426 -2.84 4.71 -15.91
C TYR A 426 -4.32 4.99 -15.62
N LEU A 427 -4.64 5.19 -14.36
CA LEU A 427 -5.99 5.42 -13.83
C LEU A 427 -6.00 6.74 -13.08
N THR A 428 -6.44 7.80 -13.72
CA THR A 428 -6.52 9.15 -13.16
C THR A 428 -7.94 9.55 -12.87
N GLN A 429 -8.13 10.73 -12.26
CA GLN A 429 -9.46 11.31 -12.08
C GLN A 429 -10.21 11.42 -13.43
N GLU A 430 -9.52 11.78 -14.51
CA GLU A 430 -10.10 11.82 -15.86
C GLU A 430 -10.62 10.45 -16.31
N THR A 431 -9.90 9.37 -15.97
CA THR A 431 -10.32 8.00 -16.27
C THR A 431 -11.64 7.68 -15.58
N TRP A 432 -11.78 8.01 -14.29
CA TRP A 432 -13.00 7.80 -13.51
C TRP A 432 -14.15 8.68 -13.99
N ASP A 433 -13.86 9.89 -14.40
CA ASP A 433 -14.89 10.81 -14.86
C ASP A 433 -15.46 10.46 -16.24
N ASN A 434 -14.65 9.86 -17.13
CA ASN A 434 -15.00 9.72 -18.54
C ASN A 434 -15.08 8.28 -19.07
N TYR A 435 -14.33 7.32 -18.51
CA TYR A 435 -14.12 6.01 -19.12
C TYR A 435 -14.53 4.82 -18.26
N VAL A 436 -14.44 4.96 -16.95
CA VAL A 436 -14.67 3.87 -16.00
C VAL A 436 -15.52 4.36 -14.84
N GLU A 437 -16.58 3.65 -14.48
CA GLU A 437 -17.31 3.93 -13.24
C GLU A 437 -16.51 3.38 -12.05
N MET A 438 -16.35 4.19 -11.02
CA MET A 438 -15.67 3.76 -9.81
C MET A 438 -16.54 2.73 -9.06
N GLU A 439 -15.93 1.67 -8.54
CA GLU A 439 -16.63 0.68 -7.72
C GLU A 439 -17.43 1.34 -6.59
N PRO A 440 -18.68 0.91 -6.32
CA PRO A 440 -19.51 1.51 -5.27
C PRO A 440 -18.82 1.57 -3.91
N ARG A 441 -18.05 0.53 -3.56
CA ARG A 441 -17.28 0.43 -2.33
C ARG A 441 -16.17 1.50 -2.25
N ALA A 442 -15.40 1.66 -3.32
CA ALA A 442 -14.35 2.68 -3.40
C ALA A 442 -14.93 4.09 -3.36
N LYS A 443 -16.06 4.32 -4.05
CA LYS A 443 -16.80 5.58 -4.05
C LYS A 443 -17.30 5.95 -2.64
N LEU A 444 -17.90 4.99 -1.92
CA LEU A 444 -18.35 5.18 -0.54
C LEU A 444 -17.18 5.52 0.40
N ARG A 445 -16.05 4.83 0.25
CA ARG A 445 -14.84 5.12 1.03
C ARG A 445 -14.31 6.51 0.75
N LEU A 446 -14.25 6.92 -0.50
CA LEU A 446 -13.81 8.27 -0.89
C LEU A 446 -14.75 9.35 -0.34
N GLU A 447 -16.07 9.12 -0.38
CA GLU A 447 -17.07 10.01 0.23
C GLU A 447 -16.85 10.16 1.74
N ARG A 448 -16.63 9.05 2.45
CA ARG A 448 -16.32 9.03 3.90
C ARG A 448 -15.04 9.80 4.20
N LEU A 449 -13.97 9.59 3.43
CA LEU A 449 -12.73 10.31 3.60
C LEU A 449 -12.91 11.82 3.36
N ASN A 450 -13.59 12.21 2.29
CA ASN A 450 -13.81 13.61 1.97
C ASN A 450 -14.69 14.33 3.00
N THR A 451 -15.65 13.61 3.59
CA THR A 451 -16.59 14.18 4.54
C THR A 451 -16.06 14.22 5.96
N TRP A 452 -15.36 13.16 6.39
CA TRP A 452 -15.08 12.95 7.83
C TRP A 452 -13.61 12.81 8.19
N VAL A 453 -12.67 12.79 7.22
CA VAL A 453 -11.23 12.65 7.50
C VAL A 453 -10.43 13.84 6.96
N LYS A 454 -10.45 14.07 5.65
CA LYS A 454 -9.68 15.15 5.01
C LYS A 454 -9.88 16.54 5.59
N PRO A 455 -11.09 16.94 6.05
CA PRO A 455 -11.29 18.26 6.67
C PRO A 455 -10.46 18.49 7.93
N TYR A 456 -9.93 17.42 8.53
CA TYR A 456 -9.13 17.46 9.76
C TYR A 456 -7.65 17.21 9.51
N THR A 457 -7.21 17.22 8.26
CA THR A 457 -5.78 17.19 7.92
C THR A 457 -5.04 18.26 8.71
N TYR A 458 -3.91 17.89 9.32
CA TYR A 458 -3.07 18.82 10.07
C TYR A 458 -2.73 20.03 9.18
N GLU A 459 -2.96 21.24 9.71
CA GLU A 459 -2.84 22.48 8.95
C GLU A 459 -1.46 22.64 8.32
N GLY A 460 -1.42 22.80 7.01
CA GLY A 460 -0.18 22.91 6.24
C GLY A 460 0.55 21.58 5.97
N ALA A 461 0.04 20.45 6.47
CA ALA A 461 0.65 19.15 6.18
C ALA A 461 0.31 18.66 4.76
N THR A 462 1.32 18.10 4.10
CA THR A 462 1.17 17.44 2.80
C THR A 462 2.13 16.27 2.67
N SER A 463 1.77 15.30 1.84
CA SER A 463 2.66 14.18 1.48
C SER A 463 3.95 14.69 0.84
N ILE A 464 5.03 13.96 1.05
CA ILE A 464 6.27 14.17 0.29
C ILE A 464 6.03 13.60 -1.12
N PRO A 465 6.10 14.43 -2.18
CA PRO A 465 5.90 13.96 -3.55
C PRO A 465 7.07 13.07 -4.01
N ASN A 466 6.97 12.52 -5.23
CA ASN A 466 8.13 11.89 -5.88
C ASN A 466 9.19 12.95 -6.16
N LEU A 467 10.26 12.93 -5.37
CA LEU A 467 11.35 13.88 -5.46
C LEU A 467 12.48 13.33 -6.33
N ASN A 468 13.08 14.20 -7.15
CA ASN A 468 14.27 13.87 -7.89
C ASN A 468 15.51 14.15 -7.07
N TYR A 469 16.28 13.10 -6.80
CA TYR A 469 17.52 13.16 -6.03
C TYR A 469 18.74 13.01 -6.93
N THR A 470 19.83 13.67 -6.58
CA THR A 470 21.13 13.34 -7.14
C THR A 470 21.59 11.96 -6.69
N VAL A 471 22.55 11.38 -7.42
CA VAL A 471 23.09 10.04 -7.09
C VAL A 471 23.70 9.99 -5.69
N ASP A 472 24.37 11.07 -5.27
CA ASP A 472 24.99 11.16 -3.94
C ASP A 472 23.91 11.26 -2.84
N GLN A 473 22.82 11.98 -3.10
CA GLN A 473 21.65 12.03 -2.24
C GLN A 473 21.00 10.66 -2.11
N LEU A 474 20.73 9.95 -3.23
CA LEU A 474 20.17 8.60 -3.21
C LEU A 474 21.04 7.60 -2.43
N ASN A 475 22.37 7.65 -2.62
CA ASN A 475 23.29 6.81 -1.87
C ASN A 475 23.26 7.11 -0.37
N THR A 476 23.08 8.39 -0.01
CA THR A 476 23.00 8.83 1.39
C THR A 476 21.66 8.44 2.01
N LEU A 477 20.55 8.69 1.33
CA LEU A 477 19.21 8.28 1.77
C LEU A 477 19.13 6.76 1.95
N ASN A 478 19.61 5.98 0.99
CA ASN A 478 19.64 4.51 1.09
C ASN A 478 20.42 4.01 2.32
N ARG A 479 21.36 4.79 2.83
CA ARG A 479 22.13 4.45 4.04
C ARG A 479 21.42 4.81 5.33
N TYR A 480 20.67 5.91 5.36
CA TYR A 480 20.17 6.49 6.61
C TYR A 480 18.64 6.41 6.78
N GLU A 481 17.87 6.59 5.70
CA GLU A 481 16.44 6.85 5.79
C GLU A 481 15.63 5.69 6.38
N ALA A 482 15.71 4.51 5.75
CA ALA A 482 15.00 3.33 6.24
C ALA A 482 15.47 2.92 7.66
N SER A 483 16.77 3.04 7.94
CA SER A 483 17.32 2.76 9.26
C SER A 483 16.83 3.74 10.32
N LEU A 484 16.68 5.02 9.96
CA LEU A 484 16.17 6.06 10.87
C LEU A 484 14.68 5.82 11.18
N ALA A 485 13.85 5.59 10.16
CA ALA A 485 12.42 5.30 10.36
C ALA A 485 12.23 4.05 11.25
N ASN A 486 12.97 2.97 10.97
CA ASN A 486 12.95 1.77 11.80
C ASN A 486 13.39 2.03 13.25
N ASN A 487 14.41 2.88 13.46
CA ASN A 487 14.86 3.24 14.80
C ASN A 487 13.81 4.04 15.57
N ILE A 488 13.10 4.95 14.92
CA ILE A 488 12.02 5.75 15.52
C ILE A 488 10.86 4.82 15.90
N THR A 489 10.38 4.00 14.97
CA THR A 489 9.33 3.02 15.22
C THR A 489 9.71 2.07 16.37
N ALA A 490 10.93 1.51 16.34
CA ALA A 490 11.39 0.61 17.40
C ALA A 490 11.47 1.29 18.77
N TRP A 491 11.94 2.54 18.83
CA TRP A 491 11.94 3.31 20.09
C TRP A 491 10.50 3.53 20.57
N MET A 492 9.61 3.99 19.71
CA MET A 492 8.20 4.22 20.01
C MET A 492 7.53 2.96 20.57
N VAL A 493 7.60 1.85 19.84
CA VAL A 493 7.00 0.57 20.26
C VAL A 493 7.58 0.08 21.58
N ASN A 494 8.91 0.14 21.76
CA ASN A 494 9.55 -0.25 23.02
C ASN A 494 9.09 0.62 24.19
N ARG A 495 8.81 1.90 23.99
CA ARG A 495 8.34 2.80 25.05
C ARG A 495 6.85 2.61 25.34
N ILE A 496 6.04 2.43 24.31
CA ILE A 496 4.61 2.12 24.49
C ILE A 496 4.44 0.79 25.25
N THR A 497 5.21 -0.23 24.91
CA THR A 497 5.07 -1.57 25.51
C THR A 497 5.83 -1.76 26.81
N SER A 498 6.54 -0.75 27.31
CA SER A 498 7.25 -0.83 28.59
C SER A 498 6.29 -0.73 29.78
N THR A 499 6.72 -1.26 30.94
CA THR A 499 5.96 -1.18 32.19
C THR A 499 5.92 0.21 32.82
N SER A 500 6.71 1.14 32.28
CA SER A 500 6.79 2.52 32.79
C SER A 500 6.85 3.47 31.60
N PRO A 501 6.19 4.63 31.68
CA PRO A 501 6.21 5.62 30.61
C PRO A 501 7.64 6.13 30.37
N PRO A 502 7.99 6.53 29.13
CA PRO A 502 9.27 7.16 28.85
C PRO A 502 9.39 8.50 29.56
N THR A 503 10.61 8.88 29.93
CA THR A 503 10.89 10.21 30.45
C THR A 503 11.30 11.18 29.34
N VAL A 504 11.17 12.48 29.57
CA VAL A 504 11.66 13.51 28.66
C VAL A 504 13.16 13.31 28.37
N SER A 505 13.95 12.88 29.39
CA SER A 505 15.37 12.59 29.20
C SER A 505 15.61 11.41 28.25
N ASP A 506 14.77 10.35 28.29
CA ASP A 506 14.87 9.23 27.35
C ASP A 506 14.65 9.68 25.91
N TRP A 507 13.62 10.52 25.71
CA TRP A 507 13.30 11.09 24.39
C TRP A 507 14.41 12.01 23.88
N GLN A 508 14.90 12.95 24.70
CA GLN A 508 15.99 13.85 24.34
C GLN A 508 17.29 13.08 24.03
N ASN A 509 17.59 12.02 24.77
CA ASN A 509 18.72 11.15 24.48
C ASN A 509 18.56 10.43 23.14
N PHE A 510 17.36 9.96 22.84
CA PHE A 510 17.05 9.35 21.55
C PHE A 510 17.25 10.34 20.40
N LEU A 511 16.70 11.56 20.49
CA LEU A 511 16.88 12.62 19.51
C LEU A 511 18.37 12.97 19.32
N SER A 512 19.10 13.12 20.43
CA SER A 512 20.53 13.43 20.40
C SER A 512 21.35 12.33 19.68
N THR A 513 21.02 11.06 19.94
CA THR A 513 21.68 9.90 19.31
C THR A 513 21.44 9.85 17.80
N ASN A 514 20.24 10.23 17.34
CA ASN A 514 19.87 10.18 15.94
C ASN A 514 19.99 11.53 15.21
N ARG A 515 20.46 12.60 15.89
CA ARG A 515 20.51 13.97 15.37
C ARG A 515 21.11 14.05 13.98
N GLN A 516 22.31 13.47 13.80
CA GLN A 516 23.00 13.52 12.52
C GLN A 516 22.18 12.87 11.38
N SER A 517 21.51 11.75 11.65
CA SER A 517 20.68 11.06 10.65
C SER A 517 19.43 11.88 10.32
N ILE A 518 18.76 12.43 11.34
CA ILE A 518 17.61 13.31 11.18
C ILE A 518 17.96 14.52 10.31
N ASP A 519 19.01 15.27 10.70
CA ASP A 519 19.42 16.48 10.00
C ASP A 519 19.85 16.18 8.55
N THR A 520 20.55 15.06 8.33
CA THR A 520 20.98 14.66 6.98
C THR A 520 19.80 14.32 6.08
N VAL A 521 18.88 13.46 6.54
CA VAL A 521 17.70 13.06 5.75
C VAL A 521 16.78 14.24 5.51
N LYS A 522 16.57 15.07 6.54
CA LYS A 522 15.76 16.30 6.45
C LYS A 522 16.30 17.26 5.41
N SER A 523 17.61 17.57 5.45
CA SER A 523 18.27 18.50 4.52
C SER A 523 18.19 18.01 3.07
N ILE A 524 18.40 16.71 2.84
CA ILE A 524 18.34 16.14 1.48
C ILE A 524 16.92 16.20 0.92
N ASN A 525 15.92 15.82 1.73
CA ASN A 525 14.53 15.87 1.30
C ASN A 525 14.05 17.31 1.07
N GLN A 526 14.51 18.27 1.91
CA GLN A 526 14.18 19.69 1.72
C GLN A 526 14.76 20.23 0.42
N GLU A 527 16.05 20.02 0.17
CA GLU A 527 16.70 20.46 -1.08
C GLU A 527 16.00 19.89 -2.31
N ALA A 528 15.66 18.60 -2.27
CA ALA A 528 14.96 17.97 -3.39
C ALA A 528 13.52 18.50 -3.55
N TYR A 529 12.85 18.84 -2.45
CA TYR A 529 11.52 19.44 -2.47
C TYR A 529 11.54 20.88 -2.99
N ASP A 530 12.51 21.68 -2.60
CA ASP A 530 12.67 23.03 -3.12
C ASP A 530 12.91 23.01 -4.65
N ASN A 531 13.75 22.09 -5.14
CA ASN A 531 13.97 21.90 -6.58
C ASN A 531 12.69 21.42 -7.30
N TYR A 532 11.92 20.55 -6.69
CA TYR A 532 10.63 20.09 -7.22
C TYR A 532 9.63 21.25 -7.39
N LEU A 533 9.53 22.14 -6.40
CA LEU A 533 8.66 23.32 -6.49
C LEU A 533 9.12 24.28 -7.61
N GLU A 534 10.41 24.52 -7.72
CA GLU A 534 10.98 25.37 -8.80
C GLU A 534 10.69 24.78 -10.19
N ALA A 535 10.78 23.46 -10.35
CA ALA A 535 10.48 22.79 -11.62
C ALA A 535 9.01 22.95 -12.02
N ILE A 536 8.06 22.73 -11.09
CA ILE A 536 6.63 22.90 -11.36
C ILE A 536 6.27 24.35 -11.70
N GLU A 537 6.86 25.33 -11.00
CA GLU A 537 6.62 26.75 -11.29
C GLU A 537 7.08 27.13 -12.70
N GLN A 538 8.20 26.57 -13.18
CA GLN A 538 8.72 26.83 -14.53
C GLN A 538 7.87 26.20 -15.63
N GLU A 539 7.26 25.05 -15.39
CA GLU A 539 6.41 24.35 -16.37
C GLU A 539 5.00 24.95 -16.47
N THR A 540 4.55 25.66 -15.42
CA THR A 540 3.23 26.31 -15.38
C THR A 540 3.26 27.77 -15.83
N ALA A 541 4.41 28.40 -16.05
CA ALA A 541 4.63 29.78 -16.48
C ALA A 541 4.78 29.90 -18.00
#